data_fba4e3b4633a8d5dfdb0bcafc93daf0a
#
_entry.id   fba4e3b4633a8d5dfdb0bcafc93daf0a
#
_cell.length_a   1.000
_cell.length_b   1.000
_cell.length_c   1.000
_cell.angle_alpha   90.00
_cell.angle_beta   90.00
_cell.angle_gamma   90.00
#
_symmetry.space_group_name_H-M   'P 1'
#
loop_
_entity.id
_entity.type
_entity.pdbx_description
1 polymer ?
#
loop_
_entity_poly.entity_id
_entity_poly.type
_entity_poly.pdbx_seq_one_letter_code
_entity_poly.pdbx_strand_id
1 'polypeptide(L)'
;MRALVISGGGSKGAFAGGVAQYLIEEDKRHYNMFIGTSTGSLLVSHLALNKVNKVKNVFTNVSQSSIFSTCPFIIKKKRGIETIGINHFSVLLNIFKGRKTFGESHSLKYLIRRTITRIDFEILKKGKKDIVVTVSNLSLNKVEYKSLKDFSYDEFCDWIWISCNYTPFMSLVKKGGCEYADGGLGSMVPIEEAIKRGAKVVDAIILQTEITQLNRMPSLNAFSLLTNMFAFMLDRIEHQNIKIGKFVASNQEAIINFYYTPTVLTTNALIFNKEKMSKWWQSGFDFAQSINEKTSQLEDL
;
A
#
# COMPACT_ATOMS: atom_id res chain seq x y z
N MET A 1 -23.17 1.23 -4.56
CA MET A 1 -21.85 1.84 -4.81
C MET A 1 -20.79 0.76 -4.67
N ARG A 2 -19.81 0.70 -5.61
CA ARG A 2 -18.70 -0.26 -5.59
C ARG A 2 -17.39 0.45 -5.22
N ALA A 3 -16.61 -0.15 -4.34
CA ALA A 3 -15.32 0.36 -3.90
C ALA A 3 -14.18 -0.58 -4.27
N LEU A 4 -13.03 -0.02 -4.65
CA LEU A 4 -11.75 -0.73 -4.73
C LEU A 4 -10.93 -0.36 -3.50
N VAL A 5 -10.60 -1.36 -2.68
CA VAL A 5 -9.78 -1.22 -1.49
C VAL A 5 -8.44 -1.90 -1.72
N ILE A 6 -7.33 -1.18 -1.50
CA ILE A 6 -5.98 -1.70 -1.70
C ILE A 6 -5.19 -1.59 -0.41
N SER A 7 -4.72 -2.72 0.10
CA SER A 7 -3.96 -2.79 1.35
C SER A 7 -2.57 -2.15 1.23
N GLY A 8 -1.94 -1.91 2.37
CA GLY A 8 -0.51 -1.63 2.46
C GLY A 8 0.34 -2.85 2.11
N GLY A 9 1.61 -2.64 1.75
CA GLY A 9 2.50 -3.76 1.43
C GLY A 9 3.80 -3.40 0.71
N GLY A 10 4.17 -2.12 0.65
CA GLY A 10 5.43 -1.66 0.06
C GLY A 10 5.60 -2.11 -1.40
N SER A 11 6.73 -2.74 -1.73
CA SER A 11 7.03 -3.21 -3.09
C SER A 11 6.03 -4.24 -3.64
N LYS A 12 5.29 -4.95 -2.76
CA LYS A 12 4.21 -5.88 -3.15
C LYS A 12 3.05 -5.16 -3.86
N GLY A 13 2.96 -3.83 -3.75
CA GLY A 13 1.97 -3.02 -4.47
C GLY A 13 1.96 -3.21 -5.98
N ALA A 14 3.06 -3.71 -6.56
CA ALA A 14 3.10 -4.10 -7.97
C ALA A 14 2.09 -5.21 -8.30
N PHE A 15 1.93 -6.21 -7.41
CA PHE A 15 0.90 -7.24 -7.56
C PHE A 15 -0.50 -6.64 -7.51
N ALA A 16 -0.76 -5.74 -6.54
CA ALA A 16 -2.05 -5.06 -6.45
C ALA A 16 -2.39 -4.26 -7.72
N GLY A 17 -1.37 -3.61 -8.30
CA GLY A 17 -1.53 -2.91 -9.57
C GLY A 17 -1.94 -3.83 -10.72
N GLY A 18 -1.38 -5.04 -10.79
CA GLY A 18 -1.74 -6.06 -11.77
C GLY A 18 -3.18 -6.55 -11.60
N VAL A 19 -3.57 -6.89 -10.37
CA VAL A 19 -4.98 -7.26 -10.06
C VAL A 19 -5.94 -6.14 -10.45
N ALA A 20 -5.65 -4.90 -10.04
CA ALA A 20 -6.49 -3.75 -10.36
C ALA A 20 -6.55 -3.46 -11.86
N GLN A 21 -5.45 -3.70 -12.60
CA GLN A 21 -5.43 -3.59 -14.06
C GLN A 21 -6.46 -4.52 -14.69
N TYR A 22 -6.43 -5.81 -14.34
CA TYR A 22 -7.39 -6.79 -14.85
C TYR A 22 -8.84 -6.38 -14.55
N LEU A 23 -9.12 -6.06 -13.28
CA LEU A 23 -10.49 -5.70 -12.86
C LEU A 23 -11.04 -4.47 -13.60
N ILE A 24 -10.19 -3.49 -13.92
CA ILE A 24 -10.61 -2.23 -14.57
C ILE A 24 -10.60 -2.37 -16.09
N GLU A 25 -9.55 -2.95 -16.68
CA GLU A 25 -9.35 -2.94 -18.14
C GLU A 25 -9.97 -4.13 -18.83
N GLU A 26 -9.97 -5.36 -18.24
CA GLU A 26 -10.50 -6.57 -18.84
C GLU A 26 -11.93 -6.88 -18.33
N ASP A 27 -12.09 -6.98 -17.02
CA ASP A 27 -13.39 -7.26 -16.38
C ASP A 27 -14.33 -6.02 -16.35
N LYS A 28 -13.83 -4.85 -16.82
CA LYS A 28 -14.60 -3.59 -16.99
C LYS A 28 -15.35 -3.14 -15.75
N ARG A 29 -14.85 -3.45 -14.55
CA ARG A 29 -15.50 -3.04 -13.30
C ARG A 29 -15.43 -1.52 -13.12
N HIS A 30 -16.57 -0.94 -12.81
CA HIS A 30 -16.68 0.49 -12.51
C HIS A 30 -16.70 0.73 -11.01
N TYR A 31 -15.76 1.55 -10.55
CA TYR A 31 -15.64 1.92 -9.14
C TYR A 31 -16.05 3.38 -8.90
N ASN A 32 -16.87 3.58 -7.87
CA ASN A 32 -17.25 4.92 -7.39
C ASN A 32 -16.27 5.43 -6.32
N MET A 33 -15.57 4.50 -5.64
CA MET A 33 -14.67 4.80 -4.55
C MET A 33 -13.37 4.00 -4.68
N PHE A 34 -12.27 4.64 -4.34
CA PHE A 34 -10.93 4.06 -4.29
C PHE A 34 -10.30 4.42 -2.95
N ILE A 35 -10.02 3.42 -2.13
CA ILE A 35 -9.37 3.61 -0.83
C ILE A 35 -8.07 2.83 -0.79
N GLY A 36 -6.99 3.48 -0.38
CA GLY A 36 -5.68 2.85 -0.27
C GLY A 36 -4.97 3.15 1.04
N THR A 37 -4.17 2.19 1.47
CA THR A 37 -3.24 2.34 2.58
C THR A 37 -1.81 2.15 2.08
N SER A 38 -0.87 2.99 2.50
CA SER A 38 0.54 2.86 2.13
C SER A 38 0.72 2.77 0.61
N THR A 39 1.30 1.68 0.10
CA THR A 39 1.44 1.46 -1.35
C THR A 39 0.10 1.51 -2.11
N GLY A 40 -1.01 1.12 -1.46
CA GLY A 40 -2.35 1.28 -2.03
C GLY A 40 -2.68 2.74 -2.32
N SER A 41 -2.26 3.66 -1.46
CA SER A 41 -2.46 5.11 -1.64
C SER A 41 -1.76 5.67 -2.89
N LEU A 42 -0.64 5.04 -3.31
CA LEU A 42 0.07 5.41 -4.54
C LEU A 42 -0.70 4.98 -5.80
N LEU A 43 -1.48 3.90 -5.71
CA LEU A 43 -2.21 3.33 -6.85
C LEU A 43 -3.54 4.04 -7.11
N VAL A 44 -4.31 4.32 -6.05
CA VAL A 44 -5.73 4.70 -6.14
C VAL A 44 -6.01 5.91 -7.04
N SER A 45 -5.18 6.95 -7.01
CA SER A 45 -5.39 8.15 -7.84
C SER A 45 -5.24 7.88 -9.33
N HIS A 46 -4.26 7.06 -9.71
CA HIS A 46 -4.01 6.70 -11.11
C HIS A 46 -5.07 5.73 -11.63
N LEU A 47 -5.48 4.75 -10.80
CA LEU A 47 -6.53 3.80 -11.12
C LEU A 47 -7.88 4.50 -11.30
N ALA A 48 -8.20 5.48 -10.46
CA ALA A 48 -9.41 6.29 -10.57
C ALA A 48 -9.49 7.08 -11.88
N LEU A 49 -8.33 7.45 -12.46
CA LEU A 49 -8.20 8.12 -13.76
C LEU A 49 -8.13 7.17 -14.95
N ASN A 50 -8.20 5.84 -14.72
CA ASN A 50 -7.90 4.81 -15.71
C ASN A 50 -6.50 4.96 -16.34
N LYS A 51 -5.54 5.56 -15.61
CA LYS A 51 -4.14 5.72 -16.05
C LYS A 51 -3.26 4.54 -15.60
N VAL A 52 -3.72 3.32 -15.84
CA VAL A 52 -3.08 2.08 -15.40
C VAL A 52 -1.66 1.95 -15.96
N ASN A 53 -1.48 2.18 -17.26
CA ASN A 53 -0.17 2.09 -17.90
C ASN A 53 0.85 3.08 -17.29
N LYS A 54 0.40 4.27 -16.89
CA LYS A 54 1.26 5.26 -16.25
C LYS A 54 1.77 4.75 -14.89
N VAL A 55 0.88 4.25 -14.05
CA VAL A 55 1.26 3.74 -12.73
C VAL A 55 2.03 2.42 -12.82
N LYS A 56 1.71 1.56 -13.78
CA LYS A 56 2.48 0.35 -14.09
C LYS A 56 3.94 0.69 -14.39
N ASN A 57 4.16 1.65 -15.30
CA ASN A 57 5.51 2.08 -15.66
C ASN A 57 6.27 2.64 -14.44
N VAL A 58 5.62 3.39 -13.56
CA VAL A 58 6.25 3.87 -12.31
C VAL A 58 6.65 2.70 -11.42
N PHE A 59 5.71 1.81 -11.08
CA PHE A 59 5.95 0.68 -10.16
C PHE A 59 7.00 -0.30 -10.67
N THR A 60 7.02 -0.56 -11.98
CA THR A 60 7.97 -1.51 -12.59
C THR A 60 9.35 -0.90 -12.85
N ASN A 61 9.54 0.41 -12.67
CA ASN A 61 10.82 1.10 -12.86
C ASN A 61 11.38 1.77 -11.60
N VAL A 62 10.68 1.70 -10.47
CA VAL A 62 11.14 2.26 -9.20
C VAL A 62 12.34 1.47 -8.65
N SER A 63 13.28 2.20 -8.05
CA SER A 63 14.45 1.67 -7.37
C SER A 63 14.49 2.12 -5.91
N GLN A 64 15.42 1.59 -5.14
CA GLN A 64 15.62 1.98 -3.75
C GLN A 64 15.84 3.49 -3.59
N SER A 65 16.63 4.11 -4.46
CA SER A 65 16.90 5.56 -4.46
C SER A 65 15.70 6.41 -4.90
N SER A 66 14.75 5.83 -5.63
CA SER A 66 13.49 6.51 -5.97
C SER A 66 12.56 6.67 -4.76
N ILE A 67 12.73 5.82 -3.76
CA ILE A 67 11.93 5.81 -2.53
C ILE A 67 12.64 6.53 -1.39
N PHE A 68 13.88 6.14 -1.12
CA PHE A 68 14.66 6.64 0.01
C PHE A 68 15.61 7.77 -0.41
N SER A 69 15.53 8.91 0.25
CA SER A 69 16.57 9.93 0.23
C SER A 69 17.72 9.58 1.19
N THR A 70 17.42 8.81 2.25
CA THR A 70 18.40 8.16 3.10
C THR A 70 17.90 6.75 3.38
N CYS A 71 18.56 5.75 2.79
CA CYS A 71 18.14 4.36 2.92
C CYS A 71 18.78 3.71 4.16
N PRO A 72 17.97 3.15 5.10
CA PRO A 72 18.50 2.46 6.27
C PRO A 72 18.96 1.03 5.98
N PHE A 73 18.81 0.54 4.74
CA PHE A 73 19.11 -0.82 4.35
C PHE A 73 20.33 -0.91 3.42
N ILE A 74 21.09 -1.99 3.57
CA ILE A 74 22.10 -2.42 2.60
C ILE A 74 21.63 -3.73 1.98
N ILE A 75 21.56 -3.75 0.65
CA ILE A 75 21.25 -4.95 -0.11
C ILE A 75 22.57 -5.56 -0.60
N LYS A 76 22.90 -6.76 -0.11
CA LYS A 76 24.07 -7.53 -0.55
C LYS A 76 23.61 -8.69 -1.41
N LYS A 77 24.19 -8.83 -2.60
CA LYS A 77 23.93 -9.95 -3.49
C LYS A 77 25.13 -10.91 -3.43
N LYS A 78 24.92 -12.13 -2.91
CA LYS A 78 25.96 -13.16 -2.85
C LYS A 78 25.41 -14.44 -3.46
N ARG A 79 26.07 -14.95 -4.50
CA ARG A 79 25.69 -16.19 -5.23
C ARG A 79 24.21 -16.20 -5.66
N GLY A 80 23.69 -15.06 -6.15
CA GLY A 80 22.29 -14.95 -6.58
C GLY A 80 21.27 -14.72 -5.44
N ILE A 81 21.69 -14.84 -4.19
CA ILE A 81 20.83 -14.62 -3.01
C ILE A 81 20.99 -13.16 -2.56
N GLU A 82 19.87 -12.46 -2.47
CA GLU A 82 19.83 -11.11 -1.90
C GLU A 82 19.68 -11.19 -0.38
N THR A 83 20.68 -10.70 0.34
CA THR A 83 20.63 -10.53 1.80
C THR A 83 20.48 -9.06 2.14
N ILE A 84 19.62 -8.77 3.10
CA ILE A 84 19.31 -7.41 3.53
C ILE A 84 19.93 -7.22 4.91
N GLY A 85 20.74 -6.17 5.02
CA GLY A 85 21.32 -5.73 6.26
C GLY A 85 20.97 -4.29 6.56
N ILE A 86 21.36 -3.83 7.75
CA ILE A 86 21.21 -2.43 8.12
C ILE A 86 22.43 -1.66 7.65
N ASN A 87 22.16 -0.46 7.18
CA ASN A 87 23.18 0.54 6.97
C ASN A 87 23.48 1.26 8.29
N HIS A 88 24.28 0.62 9.15
CA HIS A 88 24.62 1.15 10.47
C HIS A 88 25.18 2.58 10.38
N PHE A 89 25.98 2.86 9.37
CA PHE A 89 26.56 4.18 9.16
C PHE A 89 25.48 5.24 8.87
N SER A 90 24.56 4.96 7.96
CA SER A 90 23.45 5.88 7.64
C SER A 90 22.50 6.08 8.83
N VAL A 91 22.20 5.01 9.56
CA VAL A 91 21.35 5.07 10.77
C VAL A 91 22.03 5.92 11.85
N LEU A 92 23.29 5.65 12.14
CA LEU A 92 24.06 6.41 13.14
C LEU A 92 24.17 7.89 12.77
N LEU A 93 24.45 8.19 11.49
CA LEU A 93 24.50 9.55 10.97
C LEU A 93 23.15 10.28 11.13
N ASN A 94 22.03 9.60 10.92
CA ASN A 94 20.71 10.18 11.15
C ASN A 94 20.47 10.50 12.63
N ILE A 95 20.87 9.60 13.54
CA ILE A 95 20.78 9.82 14.99
C ILE A 95 21.62 11.02 15.39
N PHE A 96 22.86 11.12 14.93
CA PHE A 96 23.74 12.27 15.20
C PHE A 96 23.20 13.60 14.66
N LYS A 97 22.44 13.55 13.54
CA LYS A 97 21.74 14.73 13.01
C LYS A 97 20.44 15.05 13.75
N GLY A 98 20.16 14.40 14.88
CA GLY A 98 18.92 14.60 15.67
C GLY A 98 17.65 14.11 14.96
N ARG A 99 17.75 13.27 13.94
CA ARG A 99 16.59 12.69 13.26
C ARG A 99 15.96 11.59 14.11
N LYS A 100 14.64 11.51 14.09
CA LYS A 100 13.85 10.54 14.86
C LYS A 100 13.68 9.19 14.14
N THR A 101 14.22 9.04 12.92
CA THR A 101 14.00 7.90 12.03
C THR A 101 15.33 7.33 11.52
N PHE A 102 15.33 6.03 11.22
CA PHE A 102 16.50 5.34 10.67
C PHE A 102 16.77 5.71 9.22
N GLY A 103 15.73 6.08 8.46
CA GLY A 103 15.80 6.48 7.07
C GLY A 103 14.86 7.64 6.74
N GLU A 104 14.97 8.16 5.52
CA GLU A 104 14.16 9.28 5.03
C GLU A 104 13.64 8.99 3.62
N SER A 105 12.42 9.42 3.32
CA SER A 105 11.66 9.11 2.10
C SER A 105 11.32 10.32 1.24
N HIS A 106 12.10 11.40 1.29
CA HIS A 106 11.84 12.60 0.49
C HIS A 106 11.86 12.34 -1.02
N SER A 107 12.64 11.33 -1.49
CA SER A 107 12.62 10.91 -2.89
C SER A 107 11.23 10.43 -3.31
N LEU A 108 10.54 9.66 -2.45
CA LEU A 108 9.17 9.22 -2.70
C LEU A 108 8.20 10.41 -2.78
N LYS A 109 8.33 11.40 -1.88
CA LYS A 109 7.52 12.63 -1.93
C LYS A 109 7.64 13.32 -3.30
N TYR A 110 8.88 13.44 -3.79
CA TYR A 110 9.15 14.03 -5.09
C TYR A 110 8.56 13.18 -6.24
N LEU A 111 8.69 11.86 -6.16
CA LEU A 111 8.13 10.93 -7.14
C LEU A 111 6.60 11.05 -7.23
N ILE A 112 5.90 11.14 -6.09
CA ILE A 112 4.44 11.32 -6.04
C ILE A 112 4.03 12.60 -6.77
N ARG A 113 4.67 13.73 -6.46
CA ARG A 113 4.37 15.02 -7.08
C ARG A 113 4.66 15.07 -8.58
N ARG A 114 5.63 14.27 -9.04
CA ARG A 114 5.97 14.13 -10.46
C ARG A 114 4.99 13.24 -11.22
N THR A 115 4.41 12.25 -10.54
CA THR A 115 3.52 11.27 -11.18
C THR A 115 2.07 11.70 -11.18
N ILE A 116 1.57 12.29 -10.10
CA ILE A 116 0.23 12.88 -10.05
C ILE A 116 0.37 14.35 -10.45
N THR A 117 -0.10 14.71 -11.64
CA THR A 117 -0.03 16.11 -12.09
C THR A 117 -1.17 16.95 -11.49
N ARG A 118 -1.03 18.29 -11.49
CA ARG A 118 -2.12 19.19 -11.09
C ARG A 118 -3.37 19.00 -11.95
N ILE A 119 -3.20 18.71 -13.24
CA ILE A 119 -4.31 18.40 -14.15
C ILE A 119 -5.01 17.12 -13.71
N ASP A 120 -4.26 16.05 -13.39
CA ASP A 120 -4.79 14.79 -12.88
C ASP A 120 -5.64 15.02 -11.62
N PHE A 121 -5.11 15.82 -10.69
CA PHE A 121 -5.78 16.16 -9.44
C PHE A 121 -7.10 16.92 -9.69
N GLU A 122 -7.09 17.94 -10.54
CA GLU A 122 -8.31 18.73 -10.84
C GLU A 122 -9.40 17.89 -11.51
N ILE A 123 -9.02 16.94 -12.39
CA ILE A 123 -9.97 16.00 -12.98
C ILE A 123 -10.62 15.14 -11.90
N LEU A 124 -9.81 14.60 -10.97
CA LEU A 124 -10.31 13.78 -9.87
C LEU A 124 -11.19 14.60 -8.90
N LYS A 125 -10.79 15.83 -8.59
CA LYS A 125 -11.49 16.70 -7.64
C LYS A 125 -12.88 17.10 -8.15
N LYS A 126 -13.00 17.36 -9.45
CA LYS A 126 -14.28 17.67 -10.12
C LYS A 126 -15.11 16.41 -10.40
N GLY A 127 -14.47 15.25 -10.38
CA GLY A 127 -15.13 13.97 -10.67
C GLY A 127 -16.04 13.50 -9.55
N LYS A 128 -16.86 12.47 -9.87
CA LYS A 128 -17.81 11.86 -8.91
C LYS A 128 -17.16 10.79 -8.02
N LYS A 129 -15.96 10.31 -8.37
CA LYS A 129 -15.27 9.26 -7.62
C LYS A 129 -14.73 9.80 -6.29
N ASP A 130 -14.81 9.01 -5.23
CA ASP A 130 -14.16 9.31 -3.95
C ASP A 130 -12.80 8.61 -3.89
N ILE A 131 -11.74 9.38 -3.65
CA ILE A 131 -10.37 8.88 -3.54
C ILE A 131 -9.88 9.17 -2.14
N VAL A 132 -9.59 8.12 -1.38
CA VAL A 132 -9.27 8.20 0.04
C VAL A 132 -7.93 7.53 0.33
N VAL A 133 -7.11 8.17 1.14
CA VAL A 133 -5.86 7.62 1.65
C VAL A 133 -5.90 7.51 3.16
N THR A 134 -5.31 6.44 3.69
CA THR A 134 -5.30 6.13 5.12
C THR A 134 -4.00 6.62 5.73
N VAL A 135 -4.07 7.30 6.87
CA VAL A 135 -2.90 7.73 7.65
C VAL A 135 -3.09 7.44 9.13
N SER A 136 -1.99 7.22 9.86
CA SER A 136 -2.01 7.07 11.31
C SER A 136 -1.54 8.36 11.98
N ASN A 137 -2.41 8.97 12.78
CA ASN A 137 -2.09 10.11 13.64
C ASN A 137 -1.57 9.60 14.97
N LEU A 138 -0.24 9.65 15.14
CA LEU A 138 0.42 9.14 16.34
C LEU A 138 0.17 10.03 17.56
N SER A 139 0.01 11.34 17.37
CA SER A 139 -0.24 12.28 18.46
C SER A 139 -1.61 12.09 19.08
N LEU A 140 -2.63 11.74 18.28
CA LEU A 140 -4.00 11.56 18.72
C LEU A 140 -4.41 10.08 18.84
N ASN A 141 -3.46 9.16 18.59
CA ASN A 141 -3.68 7.70 18.63
C ASN A 141 -4.93 7.27 17.83
N LYS A 142 -5.05 7.74 16.59
CA LYS A 142 -6.20 7.41 15.73
C LYS A 142 -5.81 7.24 14.26
N VAL A 143 -6.62 6.46 13.54
CA VAL A 143 -6.57 6.37 12.08
C VAL A 143 -7.38 7.53 11.50
N GLU A 144 -6.86 8.15 10.45
CA GLU A 144 -7.57 9.20 9.72
C GLU A 144 -7.62 8.85 8.23
N TYR A 145 -8.77 9.14 7.62
CA TYR A 145 -9.04 8.89 6.21
C TYR A 145 -9.16 10.22 5.48
N LYS A 146 -8.23 10.49 4.57
CA LYS A 146 -8.09 11.77 3.88
C LYS A 146 -8.66 11.66 2.47
N SER A 147 -9.84 12.28 2.26
CA SER A 147 -10.44 12.33 0.93
C SER A 147 -9.78 13.42 0.07
N LEU A 148 -9.49 13.11 -1.20
CA LEU A 148 -8.92 14.04 -2.16
C LEU A 148 -9.72 15.35 -2.25
N LYS A 149 -11.05 15.27 -2.11
CA LYS A 149 -11.94 16.41 -2.25
C LYS A 149 -11.75 17.49 -1.17
N ASP A 150 -11.23 17.09 0.00
CA ASP A 150 -11.09 17.99 1.16
C ASP A 150 -9.81 18.82 1.13
N PHE A 151 -8.88 18.54 0.20
CA PHE A 151 -7.54 19.12 0.22
C PHE A 151 -7.17 19.81 -1.10
N SER A 152 -6.13 20.60 -1.05
CA SER A 152 -5.41 21.09 -2.22
C SER A 152 -4.51 20.00 -2.81
N TYR A 153 -4.02 20.21 -4.04
CA TYR A 153 -3.09 19.28 -4.70
C TYR A 153 -1.85 18.97 -3.85
N ASP A 154 -1.21 20.00 -3.32
CA ASP A 154 0.02 19.84 -2.55
C ASP A 154 -0.23 19.10 -1.24
N GLU A 155 -1.34 19.39 -0.56
CA GLU A 155 -1.74 18.71 0.67
C GLU A 155 -2.10 17.26 0.43
N PHE A 156 -2.83 16.95 -0.65
CA PHE A 156 -3.21 15.56 -0.94
C PHE A 156 -1.99 14.73 -1.33
N CYS A 157 -1.06 15.26 -2.10
CA CYS A 157 0.23 14.60 -2.37
C CYS A 157 1.02 14.35 -1.07
N ASP A 158 0.95 15.28 -0.12
CA ASP A 158 1.57 15.08 1.21
C ASP A 158 0.86 13.97 1.98
N TRP A 159 -0.47 13.86 1.93
CA TRP A 159 -1.20 12.77 2.59
C TRP A 159 -0.90 11.41 1.97
N ILE A 160 -0.76 11.30 0.64
CA ILE A 160 -0.27 10.07 -0.01
C ILE A 160 1.13 9.71 0.50
N TRP A 161 2.04 10.68 0.56
CA TRP A 161 3.39 10.46 1.05
C TRP A 161 3.39 10.03 2.53
N ILE A 162 2.60 10.68 3.38
CA ILE A 162 2.45 10.33 4.81
C ILE A 162 1.94 8.90 4.95
N SER A 163 0.92 8.52 4.17
CA SER A 163 0.36 7.17 4.15
C SER A 163 1.40 6.08 3.88
N CYS A 164 2.49 6.42 3.16
CA CYS A 164 3.55 5.49 2.79
C CYS A 164 4.77 5.53 3.73
N ASN A 165 4.76 6.37 4.77
CA ASN A 165 5.90 6.51 5.66
C ASN A 165 5.89 5.48 6.79
N TYR A 166 6.45 4.32 6.50
CA TYR A 166 6.62 3.22 7.45
C TYR A 166 7.72 3.56 8.48
N THR A 167 7.34 4.32 9.49
CA THR A 167 8.23 4.71 10.60
C THR A 167 8.54 3.50 11.49
N PRO A 168 9.76 3.41 12.06
CA PRO A 168 10.87 4.37 12.01
C PRO A 168 11.83 4.21 10.81
N PHE A 169 11.52 3.34 9.84
CA PHE A 169 12.40 3.07 8.68
C PHE A 169 12.32 4.16 7.59
N MET A 170 11.23 4.92 7.59
CA MET A 170 10.97 6.05 6.70
C MET A 170 10.65 7.31 7.52
N SER A 171 10.40 8.44 6.85
CA SER A 171 10.21 9.74 7.50
C SER A 171 9.03 9.77 8.47
N LEU A 172 9.23 10.38 9.62
CA LEU A 172 8.14 10.82 10.50
C LEU A 172 7.70 12.23 10.07
N VAL A 173 6.42 12.42 9.83
CA VAL A 173 5.91 13.69 9.29
C VAL A 173 5.12 14.46 10.35
N LYS A 174 5.51 15.73 10.56
CA LYS A 174 4.73 16.66 11.38
C LYS A 174 3.85 17.51 10.48
N LYS A 175 2.55 17.57 10.77
CA LYS A 175 1.57 18.40 10.05
C LYS A 175 0.44 18.84 10.99
N GLY A 176 0.13 20.13 10.98
CA GLY A 176 -0.92 20.68 11.85
C GLY A 176 -0.72 20.40 13.35
N GLY A 177 0.53 20.43 13.84
CA GLY A 177 0.86 20.15 15.24
C GLY A 177 0.90 18.68 15.64
N CYS A 178 0.50 17.75 14.76
CA CYS A 178 0.50 16.30 14.99
C CYS A 178 1.63 15.57 14.26
N GLU A 179 2.04 14.45 14.79
CA GLU A 179 2.97 13.50 14.17
C GLU A 179 2.17 12.40 13.45
N TYR A 180 2.53 12.14 12.19
CA TYR A 180 1.86 11.17 11.33
C TYR A 180 2.83 10.13 10.80
N ALA A 181 2.30 8.94 10.56
CA ALA A 181 3.00 7.80 10.00
C ALA A 181 2.11 7.01 9.01
N ASP A 182 2.66 5.91 8.48
CA ASP A 182 1.97 4.99 7.57
C ASP A 182 0.59 4.58 8.11
N GLY A 183 -0.40 4.62 7.22
CA GLY A 183 -1.77 4.22 7.55
C GLY A 183 -1.88 2.78 8.04
N GLY A 184 -0.97 1.91 7.60
CA GLY A 184 -0.94 0.51 7.98
C GLY A 184 -0.69 0.25 9.46
N LEU A 185 -0.15 1.22 10.21
CA LEU A 185 -0.02 1.10 11.66
C LEU A 185 -1.37 1.06 12.41
N GLY A 186 -2.45 1.46 11.77
CA GLY A 186 -3.79 1.44 12.36
C GLY A 186 -4.84 0.77 11.48
N SER A 187 -4.78 0.95 10.14
CA SER A 187 -5.71 0.33 9.20
C SER A 187 -4.99 -0.11 7.92
N MET A 188 -4.53 -1.35 7.91
CA MET A 188 -3.83 -1.95 6.79
C MET A 188 -4.76 -2.19 5.59
N VAL A 189 -6.01 -2.63 5.86
CA VAL A 189 -7.03 -2.93 4.84
C VAL A 189 -8.31 -2.19 5.21
N PRO A 190 -8.57 -0.99 4.65
CA PRO A 190 -9.64 -0.10 5.07
C PRO A 190 -11.04 -0.48 4.52
N ILE A 191 -11.43 -1.77 4.64
CA ILE A 191 -12.74 -2.30 4.19
C ILE A 191 -13.89 -1.66 4.97
N GLU A 192 -13.73 -1.59 6.30
CA GLU A 192 -14.73 -0.99 7.19
C GLU A 192 -15.07 0.43 6.75
N GLU A 193 -14.06 1.25 6.45
CA GLU A 193 -14.25 2.63 6.02
C GLU A 193 -14.97 2.71 4.67
N ALA A 194 -14.65 1.82 3.71
CA ALA A 194 -15.35 1.76 2.45
C ALA A 194 -16.86 1.49 2.64
N ILE A 195 -17.21 0.56 3.52
CA ILE A 195 -18.60 0.22 3.82
C ILE A 195 -19.30 1.35 4.58
N LYS A 196 -18.65 1.96 5.57
CA LYS A 196 -19.18 3.14 6.28
C LYS A 196 -19.48 4.32 5.35
N ARG A 197 -18.70 4.48 4.27
CA ARG A 197 -18.96 5.48 3.22
C ARG A 197 -20.03 5.05 2.22
N GLY A 198 -20.69 3.91 2.43
CA GLY A 198 -21.81 3.43 1.65
C GLY A 198 -21.47 2.47 0.52
N ALA A 199 -20.28 1.86 0.49
CA ALA A 199 -19.99 0.78 -0.45
C ALA A 199 -20.84 -0.45 -0.12
N LYS A 200 -21.54 -0.95 -1.13
CA LYS A 200 -22.31 -2.22 -1.06
C LYS A 200 -21.56 -3.38 -1.70
N VAL A 201 -20.58 -3.09 -2.54
CA VAL A 201 -19.65 -4.09 -3.10
C VAL A 201 -18.24 -3.56 -2.91
N VAL A 202 -17.37 -4.36 -2.30
CA VAL A 202 -15.97 -4.03 -2.05
C VAL A 202 -15.09 -5.07 -2.68
N ASP A 203 -14.28 -4.67 -3.64
CA ASP A 203 -13.18 -5.49 -4.15
C ASP A 203 -11.92 -5.13 -3.34
N ALA A 204 -11.47 -6.05 -2.49
CA ALA A 204 -10.37 -5.85 -1.57
C ALA A 204 -9.12 -6.60 -2.02
N ILE A 205 -8.07 -5.87 -2.41
CA ILE A 205 -6.78 -6.43 -2.79
C ILE A 205 -5.87 -6.43 -1.57
N ILE A 206 -5.48 -7.62 -1.12
CA ILE A 206 -4.71 -7.86 0.10
C ILE A 206 -3.33 -8.41 -0.25
N LEU A 207 -2.29 -7.71 0.17
CA LEU A 207 -0.91 -8.01 -0.18
C LEU A 207 -0.26 -9.03 0.78
N GLN A 208 -1.07 -9.97 1.26
CA GLN A 208 -0.70 -11.14 2.04
C GLN A 208 -1.42 -12.38 1.53
N THR A 209 -0.93 -13.56 1.91
CA THR A 209 -1.62 -14.82 1.64
C THR A 209 -2.82 -14.99 2.57
N GLU A 210 -3.91 -15.60 2.10
CA GLU A 210 -5.11 -15.84 2.91
C GLU A 210 -4.79 -16.71 4.14
N ILE A 211 -4.00 -17.77 3.93
CA ILE A 211 -3.47 -18.59 5.01
C ILE A 211 -2.07 -18.08 5.32
N THR A 212 -1.85 -17.66 6.55
CA THR A 212 -0.55 -17.17 7.00
C THR A 212 0.50 -18.27 6.86
N GLN A 213 1.38 -18.14 5.87
CA GLN A 213 2.53 -19.02 5.70
C GLN A 213 3.64 -18.54 6.63
N LEU A 214 3.73 -19.14 7.82
CA LEU A 214 4.71 -18.78 8.82
C LEU A 214 6.02 -19.52 8.57
N ASN A 215 7.05 -18.80 8.14
CA ASN A 215 8.46 -19.19 8.34
C ASN A 215 9.31 -17.92 8.43
N ARG A 216 9.11 -17.15 9.49
CA ARG A 216 10.03 -16.06 9.78
C ARG A 216 11.33 -16.64 10.33
N MET A 217 12.44 -16.25 9.72
CA MET A 217 13.76 -16.58 10.23
C MET A 217 13.92 -16.06 11.67
N PRO A 218 14.58 -16.82 12.57
CA PRO A 218 14.89 -16.34 13.90
C PRO A 218 15.63 -15.01 13.88
N SER A 219 15.35 -14.15 14.86
CA SER A 219 16.02 -12.86 14.98
C SER A 219 17.49 -13.06 15.36
N LEU A 220 18.40 -12.53 14.57
CA LEU A 220 19.85 -12.65 14.77
C LEU A 220 20.45 -11.53 15.64
N ASN A 221 19.72 -10.42 15.80
CA ASN A 221 20.14 -9.24 16.55
C ASN A 221 18.93 -8.38 16.92
N ALA A 222 19.14 -7.38 17.77
CA ALA A 222 18.07 -6.48 18.25
C ALA A 222 17.30 -5.80 17.12
N PHE A 223 17.94 -5.47 16.01
CA PHE A 223 17.26 -4.83 14.89
C PHE A 223 16.40 -5.82 14.09
N SER A 224 16.89 -7.03 13.84
CA SER A 224 16.05 -8.06 13.19
C SER A 224 14.88 -8.45 14.10
N LEU A 225 15.06 -8.41 15.43
CA LEU A 225 13.96 -8.58 16.38
C LEU A 225 12.94 -7.45 16.22
N LEU A 226 13.37 -6.20 16.18
CA LEU A 226 12.50 -5.03 15.99
C LEU A 226 11.70 -5.14 14.67
N THR A 227 12.35 -5.50 13.56
CA THR A 227 11.66 -5.68 12.27
C THR A 227 10.66 -6.81 12.31
N ASN A 228 10.97 -7.94 12.98
CA ASN A 228 10.06 -9.06 13.14
C ASN A 228 8.86 -8.69 14.01
N MET A 229 9.05 -7.91 15.08
CA MET A 229 7.96 -7.41 15.93
C MET A 229 7.03 -6.49 15.14
N PHE A 230 7.56 -5.53 14.39
CA PHE A 230 6.74 -4.67 13.52
C PHE A 230 5.95 -5.47 12.49
N ALA A 231 6.60 -6.43 11.83
CA ALA A 231 5.94 -7.27 10.87
C ALA A 231 4.81 -8.11 11.51
N PHE A 232 5.03 -8.66 12.72
CA PHE A 232 4.00 -9.35 13.49
C PHE A 232 2.81 -8.43 13.80
N MET A 233 3.08 -7.21 14.29
CA MET A 233 2.04 -6.23 14.61
C MET A 233 1.19 -5.88 13.38
N LEU A 234 1.82 -5.62 12.24
CA LEU A 234 1.11 -5.31 10.99
C LEU A 234 0.26 -6.48 10.50
N ASP A 235 0.76 -7.72 10.57
CA ASP A 235 -0.02 -8.91 10.23
C ASP A 235 -1.26 -9.04 11.14
N ARG A 236 -1.11 -8.74 12.44
CA ARG A 236 -2.25 -8.77 13.39
C ARG A 236 -3.27 -7.67 13.07
N ILE A 237 -2.81 -6.47 12.76
CA ILE A 237 -3.68 -5.35 12.35
C ILE A 237 -4.44 -5.73 11.08
N GLU A 238 -3.78 -6.29 10.08
CA GLU A 238 -4.41 -6.71 8.84
C GLU A 238 -5.50 -7.74 9.08
N HIS A 239 -5.22 -8.81 9.86
CA HIS A 239 -6.21 -9.81 10.21
C HIS A 239 -7.42 -9.23 10.97
N GLN A 240 -7.17 -8.27 11.87
CA GLN A 240 -8.25 -7.59 12.59
C GLN A 240 -9.09 -6.72 11.65
N ASN A 241 -8.46 -5.97 10.74
CA ASN A 241 -9.19 -5.15 9.75
C ASN A 241 -10.08 -6.02 8.86
N ILE A 242 -9.60 -7.19 8.41
CA ILE A 242 -10.38 -8.12 7.60
C ILE A 242 -11.57 -8.67 8.40
N LYS A 243 -11.37 -9.08 9.67
CA LYS A 243 -12.45 -9.56 10.53
C LYS A 243 -13.51 -8.50 10.78
N ILE A 244 -13.09 -7.27 11.11
CA ILE A 244 -14.00 -6.14 11.29
C ILE A 244 -14.73 -5.83 9.99
N GLY A 245 -14.03 -5.80 8.86
CA GLY A 245 -14.63 -5.59 7.55
C GLY A 245 -15.71 -6.62 7.23
N LYS A 246 -15.44 -7.92 7.46
CA LYS A 246 -16.42 -8.99 7.29
C LYS A 246 -17.65 -8.81 8.20
N PHE A 247 -17.43 -8.45 9.46
CA PHE A 247 -18.50 -8.21 10.42
C PHE A 247 -19.38 -7.02 10.01
N VAL A 248 -18.77 -5.90 9.61
CA VAL A 248 -19.51 -4.72 9.17
C VAL A 248 -20.25 -5.00 7.85
N ALA A 249 -19.64 -5.75 6.93
CA ALA A 249 -20.28 -6.16 5.68
C ALA A 249 -21.54 -6.99 5.93
N SER A 250 -21.47 -7.97 6.84
CA SER A 250 -22.62 -8.77 7.23
C SER A 250 -23.78 -7.92 7.80
N ASN A 251 -23.45 -6.94 8.66
CA ASN A 251 -24.46 -6.07 9.27
C ASN A 251 -25.06 -5.03 8.31
N GLN A 252 -24.36 -4.68 7.23
CA GLN A 252 -24.79 -3.68 6.26
C GLN A 252 -25.18 -4.28 4.90
N GLU A 253 -25.28 -5.61 4.80
CA GLU A 253 -25.59 -6.35 3.58
C GLU A 253 -24.66 -5.95 2.42
N ALA A 254 -23.36 -5.83 2.70
CA ALA A 254 -22.34 -5.54 1.72
C ALA A 254 -21.59 -6.81 1.32
N ILE A 255 -21.21 -6.90 0.04
CA ILE A 255 -20.43 -8.01 -0.51
C ILE A 255 -18.97 -7.62 -0.55
N ILE A 256 -18.06 -8.52 -0.13
CA ILE A 256 -16.62 -8.34 -0.23
C ILE A 256 -16.03 -9.44 -1.11
N ASN A 257 -15.35 -9.05 -2.17
CA ASN A 257 -14.54 -9.92 -3.00
C ASN A 257 -13.08 -9.76 -2.57
N PHE A 258 -12.45 -10.83 -2.10
CA PHE A 258 -11.07 -10.80 -1.62
C PHE A 258 -10.09 -11.29 -2.69
N TYR A 259 -9.03 -10.51 -2.92
CA TYR A 259 -7.91 -10.83 -3.80
C TYR A 259 -6.62 -10.90 -2.97
N TYR A 260 -6.31 -12.08 -2.43
CA TYR A 260 -5.09 -12.36 -1.68
C TYR A 260 -3.94 -12.68 -2.63
N THR A 261 -2.70 -12.46 -2.18
CA THR A 261 -1.55 -13.01 -2.93
C THR A 261 -1.55 -14.54 -2.84
N PRO A 262 -1.37 -15.27 -3.95
CA PRO A 262 -1.40 -16.75 -3.91
C PRO A 262 -0.20 -17.34 -3.16
N THR A 263 0.91 -16.59 -3.11
CA THR A 263 2.13 -16.97 -2.42
C THR A 263 2.76 -15.77 -1.71
N VAL A 264 3.68 -16.01 -0.79
CA VAL A 264 4.47 -14.95 -0.16
C VAL A 264 5.41 -14.33 -1.20
N LEU A 265 5.13 -13.11 -1.62
CA LEU A 265 5.91 -12.41 -2.65
C LEU A 265 7.31 -12.01 -2.15
N THR A 266 7.39 -11.54 -0.91
CA THR A 266 8.66 -11.17 -0.26
C THR A 266 8.49 -11.11 1.25
N THR A 267 9.58 -11.38 1.97
CA THR A 267 9.68 -11.20 3.42
C THR A 267 10.11 -9.78 3.80
N ASN A 268 10.53 -8.95 2.82
CA ASN A 268 10.94 -7.57 3.05
C ASN A 268 10.33 -6.62 2.02
N ALA A 269 9.20 -6.04 2.37
CA ALA A 269 8.42 -5.17 1.50
C ALA A 269 9.05 -3.79 1.24
N LEU A 270 10.10 -3.41 1.98
CA LEU A 270 10.83 -2.14 1.77
C LEU A 270 12.00 -2.25 0.79
N ILE A 271 12.15 -3.40 0.13
CA ILE A 271 13.14 -3.58 -0.94
C ILE A 271 12.44 -3.49 -2.29
N PHE A 272 12.89 -2.53 -3.08
CA PHE A 272 12.34 -2.21 -4.38
C PHE A 272 13.27 -2.73 -5.47
N ASN A 273 12.86 -3.83 -6.12
CA ASN A 273 13.58 -4.47 -7.20
C ASN A 273 12.73 -4.47 -8.47
N LYS A 274 13.20 -3.79 -9.49
CA LYS A 274 12.49 -3.59 -10.77
C LYS A 274 12.04 -4.90 -11.41
N GLU A 275 12.92 -5.90 -11.49
CA GLU A 275 12.61 -7.18 -12.14
C GLU A 275 11.53 -7.95 -11.39
N LYS A 276 11.64 -8.01 -10.04
CA LYS A 276 10.64 -8.68 -9.20
C LYS A 276 9.29 -7.97 -9.28
N MET A 277 9.28 -6.65 -9.20
CA MET A 277 8.05 -5.86 -9.26
C MET A 277 7.36 -5.97 -10.62
N SER A 278 8.12 -6.05 -11.71
CA SER A 278 7.56 -6.32 -13.05
C SER A 278 6.89 -7.68 -13.12
N LYS A 279 7.53 -8.72 -12.58
CA LYS A 279 6.96 -10.08 -12.49
C LYS A 279 5.72 -10.11 -11.61
N TRP A 280 5.74 -9.43 -10.47
CA TRP A 280 4.58 -9.38 -9.58
C TRP A 280 3.40 -8.64 -10.19
N TRP A 281 3.65 -7.59 -10.98
CA TRP A 281 2.56 -6.94 -11.71
C TRP A 281 1.87 -7.91 -12.67
N GLN A 282 2.64 -8.63 -13.49
CA GLN A 282 2.09 -9.63 -14.40
C GLN A 282 1.37 -10.76 -13.63
N SER A 283 2.01 -11.29 -12.57
CA SER A 283 1.40 -12.32 -11.73
C SER A 283 0.07 -11.88 -11.10
N GLY A 284 -0.06 -10.60 -10.70
CA GLY A 284 -1.32 -10.06 -10.19
C GLY A 284 -2.41 -10.01 -11.24
N PHE A 285 -2.07 -9.62 -12.46
CA PHE A 285 -3.00 -9.62 -13.60
C PHE A 285 -3.49 -11.04 -13.92
N ASP A 286 -2.56 -12.00 -14.09
CA ASP A 286 -2.88 -13.39 -14.42
C ASP A 286 -3.70 -14.07 -13.31
N PHE A 287 -3.39 -13.74 -12.05
CA PHE A 287 -4.14 -14.25 -10.90
C PHE A 287 -5.60 -13.77 -10.90
N ALA A 288 -5.83 -12.48 -11.14
CA ALA A 288 -7.19 -11.94 -11.20
C ALA A 288 -7.99 -12.54 -12.35
N GLN A 289 -7.36 -12.76 -13.51
CA GLN A 289 -7.95 -13.45 -14.64
C GLN A 289 -8.39 -14.87 -14.26
N SER A 290 -7.49 -15.64 -13.62
CA SER A 290 -7.76 -17.03 -13.24
C SER A 290 -8.91 -17.19 -12.24
N ILE A 291 -9.10 -16.21 -11.34
CA ILE A 291 -10.23 -16.21 -10.41
C ILE A 291 -11.55 -15.95 -11.15
N ASN A 292 -11.54 -14.97 -12.06
CA ASN A 292 -12.74 -14.58 -12.79
C ASN A 292 -13.25 -15.71 -13.70
N GLU A 293 -12.34 -16.38 -14.41
CA GLU A 293 -12.65 -17.52 -15.26
C GLU A 293 -13.28 -18.69 -14.47
N LYS A 294 -12.76 -18.98 -13.25
CA LYS A 294 -13.34 -20.01 -12.37
C LYS A 294 -14.73 -19.64 -11.86
N THR A 295 -14.97 -18.36 -11.55
CA THR A 295 -16.25 -17.89 -11.08
C THR A 295 -17.31 -17.99 -12.18
N SER A 296 -16.97 -17.60 -13.42
CA SER A 296 -17.87 -17.71 -14.57
C SER A 296 -18.24 -19.17 -14.87
N GLN A 297 -17.29 -20.10 -14.79
CA GLN A 297 -17.56 -21.53 -14.98
C GLN A 297 -18.48 -22.14 -13.91
N LEU A 298 -18.51 -21.57 -12.69
CA LEU A 298 -19.40 -22.03 -11.62
C LEU A 298 -20.80 -21.43 -11.72
N GLU A 299 -20.96 -20.29 -12.38
CA GLU A 299 -22.27 -19.67 -12.66
C GLU A 299 -22.99 -20.31 -13.85
N ASP A 300 -22.24 -20.99 -14.72
CA ASP A 300 -22.77 -21.72 -15.91
C ASP A 300 -23.18 -23.18 -15.58
N LEU A 301 -22.98 -23.66 -14.34
CA LEU A 301 -23.36 -24.99 -13.84
C LEU A 301 -24.59 -24.91 -12.93
#